data_b390f9c6a34bbf58045dcd8d834d1fbb
#
_entry.id   b390f9c6a34bbf58045dcd8d834d1fbb
#
_cell.length_a   1.000
_cell.length_b   1.000
_cell.length_c   1.000
_cell.angle_alpha   90.00
_cell.angle_beta   90.00
_cell.angle_gamma   90.00
#
_symmetry.space_group_name_H-M   'P 1'
#
loop_
_entity.id
_entity.type
_entity.pdbx_description
1 polymer ?
#
loop_
_entity_poly.entity_id
_entity_poly.type
_entity_poly.pdbx_seq_one_letter_code
_entity_poly.pdbx_strand_id
1 'polypeptide(L)'
;MTTTEQLSALSSILTQSGLHSLFQPIICLSERRILGYEALTRGPSNSPLHSPIALFAVARQAGRLSELEIACRQSACRRFNEQQLPGKLFLNVSPESLLEAAHQPGRTLQLLQDLGIAPSQVVIELTEQTPIDDFQLLQTALHHYRAMGFSIALDDLGAGYSSLRLWSELRPDYVKIDRHFIDGIHQDALKREFVGSILQIAKASRAQVIAEGIELPEELAVLTEMGVDLVQGYLLGRPQEHPSRDARAMMPKHDSSAVALNDEGSDLSALLNDQPAVQRDTPTATVLEAFRRQANLNSLAVLDEQGQPCGIVHRHSLSDALLKPFATDLFARKPISRLMNDDFLAVEISQSLQQVSRLITSRARQRIEE
;
A
#
# COMPACT_ATOMS: atom_id res chain seq x y z
N MET A 1 16.82 5.47 35.54
CA MET A 1 16.91 6.95 35.46
C MET A 1 15.76 7.55 36.22
N THR A 2 15.98 8.64 36.91
CA THR A 2 14.91 9.38 37.59
C THR A 2 14.10 10.21 36.56
N THR A 3 12.85 10.46 36.85
CA THR A 3 11.97 11.33 36.03
C THR A 3 12.62 12.69 35.75
N THR A 4 13.38 13.23 36.69
CA THR A 4 14.09 14.52 36.58
C THR A 4 15.19 14.46 35.51
N GLU A 5 15.96 13.39 35.42
CA GLU A 5 17.01 13.22 34.39
C GLU A 5 16.42 13.12 32.97
N GLN A 6 15.27 12.45 32.82
CA GLN A 6 14.57 12.34 31.54
C GLN A 6 14.02 13.70 31.10
N LEU A 7 13.43 14.47 31.99
CA LEU A 7 12.94 15.84 31.72
C LEU A 7 14.07 16.80 31.33
N SER A 8 15.22 16.72 32.02
CA SER A 8 16.42 17.48 31.67
C SER A 8 16.93 17.12 30.27
N ALA A 9 17.00 15.81 29.95
CA ALA A 9 17.41 15.33 28.63
C ALA A 9 16.45 15.82 27.53
N LEU A 10 15.13 15.76 27.75
CA LEU A 10 14.15 16.29 26.80
C LEU A 10 14.35 17.80 26.58
N SER A 11 14.53 18.58 27.63
CA SER A 11 14.75 20.01 27.53
C SER A 11 16.00 20.33 26.74
N SER A 12 17.11 19.62 26.98
CA SER A 12 18.34 19.76 26.21
C SER A 12 18.14 19.41 24.73
N ILE A 13 17.44 18.34 24.40
CA ILE A 13 17.13 17.94 23.03
C ILE A 13 16.35 19.03 22.28
N LEU A 14 15.34 19.60 22.91
CA LEU A 14 14.51 20.64 22.30
C LEU A 14 15.24 21.97 22.13
N THR A 15 16.11 22.35 23.05
CA THR A 15 16.86 23.63 22.97
C THR A 15 18.08 23.56 22.06
N GLN A 16 18.74 22.40 21.98
CA GLN A 16 20.00 22.22 21.22
C GLN A 16 19.79 21.64 19.82
N SER A 17 18.55 21.49 19.37
CA SER A 17 18.21 20.84 18.07
C SER A 17 18.85 19.45 17.92
N GLY A 18 18.84 18.65 19.00
CA GLY A 18 19.48 17.35 19.07
C GLY A 18 18.69 16.21 18.39
N LEU A 19 17.65 16.54 17.62
CA LEU A 19 16.84 15.55 16.91
C LEU A 19 17.49 15.15 15.58
N HIS A 20 17.42 13.86 15.29
CA HIS A 20 17.85 13.31 14.01
C HIS A 20 16.64 12.75 13.26
N SER A 21 16.53 13.04 11.97
CA SER A 21 15.52 12.46 11.11
C SER A 21 16.18 11.41 10.22
N LEU A 22 15.71 10.16 10.32
CA LEU A 22 16.02 9.10 9.37
C LEU A 22 14.92 9.09 8.31
N PHE A 23 15.24 8.63 7.12
CA PHE A 23 14.30 8.56 6.02
C PHE A 23 14.18 7.12 5.53
N GLN A 24 12.95 6.61 5.44
CA GLN A 24 12.65 5.32 4.88
C GLN A 24 11.93 5.48 3.55
N PRO A 25 12.41 4.86 2.45
CA PRO A 25 11.81 5.02 1.14
C PRO A 25 10.47 4.32 1.03
N ILE A 26 9.53 4.95 0.34
CA ILE A 26 8.28 4.39 -0.14
C ILE A 26 8.40 4.30 -1.67
N ILE A 27 8.22 3.09 -2.22
CA ILE A 27 8.49 2.80 -3.63
C ILE A 27 7.17 2.55 -4.36
N CYS A 28 7.06 3.13 -5.57
CA CYS A 28 6.05 2.80 -6.56
C CYS A 28 6.63 1.71 -7.47
N LEU A 29 6.02 0.51 -7.45
CA LEU A 29 6.51 -0.67 -8.17
C LEU A 29 6.33 -0.54 -9.67
N SER A 30 5.16 -0.09 -10.13
CA SER A 30 4.83 0.04 -11.55
C SER A 30 5.73 1.04 -12.27
N GLU A 31 6.04 2.16 -11.62
CA GLU A 31 6.89 3.22 -12.18
C GLU A 31 8.37 3.04 -11.85
N ARG A 32 8.71 2.07 -10.99
CA ARG A 32 10.08 1.81 -10.50
C ARG A 32 10.78 3.07 -10.00
N ARG A 33 10.04 3.91 -9.29
CA ARG A 33 10.52 5.15 -8.70
C ARG A 33 10.21 5.24 -7.22
N ILE A 34 10.91 6.13 -6.55
CA ILE A 34 10.59 6.50 -5.17
C ILE A 34 9.37 7.44 -5.22
N LEU A 35 8.29 7.07 -4.52
CA LEU A 35 7.16 7.95 -4.26
C LEU A 35 7.56 9.09 -3.31
N GLY A 36 8.30 8.75 -2.28
CA GLY A 36 8.73 9.65 -1.23
C GLY A 36 9.46 8.92 -0.11
N TYR A 37 9.56 9.60 1.02
CA TYR A 37 10.23 9.09 2.22
C TYR A 37 9.41 9.41 3.46
N GLU A 38 9.27 8.43 4.33
CA GLU A 38 8.78 8.65 5.68
C GLU A 38 9.92 9.15 6.57
N ALA A 39 9.67 10.24 7.29
CA ALA A 39 10.60 10.80 8.23
C ALA A 39 10.41 10.21 9.63
N LEU A 40 11.42 9.52 10.10
CA LEU A 40 11.44 8.81 11.37
C LEU A 40 12.40 9.48 12.35
N THR A 41 11.86 10.08 13.38
CA THR A 41 12.65 10.83 14.38
C THR A 41 13.45 9.92 15.30
N ARG A 42 14.64 10.36 15.66
CA ARG A 42 15.51 9.79 16.70
C ARG A 42 16.04 10.91 17.59
N GLY A 43 16.14 10.66 18.88
CA GLY A 43 16.93 11.51 19.78
C GLY A 43 18.44 11.28 19.59
N PRO A 44 19.28 12.06 20.29
CA PRO A 44 20.74 11.88 20.23
C PRO A 44 21.17 10.45 20.58
N SER A 45 22.14 9.91 19.85
CA SER A 45 22.59 8.49 20.01
C SER A 45 23.12 8.16 21.41
N ASN A 46 23.66 9.18 22.09
CA ASN A 46 24.16 9.09 23.47
C ASN A 46 23.10 9.43 24.53
N SER A 47 21.87 9.68 24.13
CA SER A 47 20.74 9.99 25.04
C SER A 47 19.91 8.76 25.35
N PRO A 48 19.40 8.62 26.57
CA PRO A 48 18.38 7.62 26.91
C PRO A 48 17.06 7.84 26.15
N LEU A 49 16.87 9.03 25.57
CA LEU A 49 15.73 9.38 24.72
C LEU A 49 16.06 9.24 23.22
N HIS A 50 17.03 8.37 22.87
CA HIS A 50 17.34 8.06 21.48
C HIS A 50 16.15 7.37 20.77
N SER A 51 15.52 6.42 21.45
CA SER A 51 14.33 5.73 20.91
C SER A 51 13.14 6.68 20.81
N PRO A 52 12.41 6.71 19.67
CA PRO A 52 11.21 7.52 19.53
C PRO A 52 10.16 7.18 20.60
N ILE A 53 9.96 5.91 20.93
CA ILE A 53 9.01 5.47 21.96
C ILE A 53 9.30 6.15 23.29
N ALA A 54 10.56 6.12 23.75
CA ALA A 54 10.96 6.76 25.00
C ALA A 54 10.85 8.29 24.92
N LEU A 55 11.27 8.89 23.80
CA LEU A 55 11.24 10.33 23.57
C LEU A 55 9.81 10.89 23.63
N PHE A 56 8.88 10.29 22.86
CA PHE A 56 7.48 10.73 22.83
C PHE A 56 6.74 10.43 24.14
N ALA A 57 7.03 9.31 24.82
CA ALA A 57 6.46 9.02 26.13
C ALA A 57 6.82 10.07 27.17
N VAL A 58 8.12 10.47 27.25
CA VAL A 58 8.58 11.51 28.17
C VAL A 58 7.99 12.88 27.82
N ALA A 59 7.92 13.21 26.53
CA ALA A 59 7.32 14.47 26.07
C ALA A 59 5.83 14.55 26.44
N ARG A 60 5.08 13.45 26.27
CA ARG A 60 3.67 13.37 26.66
C ARG A 60 3.48 13.53 28.18
N GLN A 61 4.29 12.83 28.98
CA GLN A 61 4.27 12.96 30.46
C GLN A 61 4.63 14.38 30.92
N ALA A 62 5.49 15.08 30.18
CA ALA A 62 5.90 16.45 30.48
C ALA A 62 4.92 17.52 29.96
N GLY A 63 3.84 17.15 29.25
CA GLY A 63 2.95 18.11 28.58
C GLY A 63 3.63 18.91 27.45
N ARG A 64 4.69 18.36 26.84
CA ARG A 64 5.51 19.03 25.79
C ARG A 64 5.47 18.29 24.46
N LEU A 65 4.41 17.50 24.23
CA LEU A 65 4.27 16.68 23.01
C LEU A 65 4.26 17.56 21.75
N SER A 66 3.44 18.60 21.71
CA SER A 66 3.36 19.51 20.56
C SER A 66 4.66 20.23 20.28
N GLU A 67 5.41 20.62 21.32
CA GLU A 67 6.73 21.25 21.15
C GLU A 67 7.71 20.27 20.50
N LEU A 68 7.72 19.00 20.96
CA LEU A 68 8.55 17.96 20.37
C LEU A 68 8.16 17.70 18.90
N GLU A 69 6.87 17.56 18.60
CA GLU A 69 6.42 17.29 17.24
C GLU A 69 6.74 18.42 16.26
N ILE A 70 6.63 19.69 16.72
CA ILE A 70 7.07 20.85 15.92
C ILE A 70 8.58 20.73 15.62
N ALA A 71 9.40 20.42 16.62
CA ALA A 71 10.84 20.25 16.44
C ALA A 71 11.16 19.06 15.50
N CYS A 72 10.42 17.95 15.59
CA CYS A 72 10.56 16.79 14.69
C CYS A 72 10.27 17.20 13.25
N ARG A 73 9.14 17.87 12.99
CA ARG A 73 8.77 18.34 11.65
C ARG A 73 9.81 19.33 11.09
N GLN A 74 10.29 20.23 11.93
CA GLN A 74 11.36 21.17 11.51
C GLN A 74 12.65 20.45 11.12
N SER A 75 13.09 19.46 11.91
CA SER A 75 14.25 18.65 11.60
C SER A 75 14.06 17.87 10.30
N ALA A 76 12.91 17.20 10.13
CA ALA A 76 12.59 16.41 8.95
C ALA A 76 12.57 17.26 7.67
N CYS A 77 11.86 18.39 7.67
CA CYS A 77 11.76 19.28 6.51
C CYS A 77 13.12 19.86 6.11
N ARG A 78 13.92 20.33 7.09
CA ARG A 78 15.26 20.87 6.80
C ARG A 78 16.16 19.80 6.19
N ARG A 79 16.24 18.62 6.78
CA ARG A 79 17.11 17.55 6.29
C ARG A 79 16.64 16.97 4.94
N PHE A 80 15.34 16.89 4.72
CA PHE A 80 14.77 16.51 3.42
C PHE A 80 15.21 17.49 2.33
N ASN A 81 15.13 18.79 2.60
CA ASN A 81 15.55 19.83 1.68
C ASN A 81 17.07 19.88 1.49
N GLU A 82 17.87 19.84 2.56
CA GLU A 82 19.33 19.81 2.51
C GLU A 82 19.85 18.66 1.64
N GLN A 83 19.22 17.51 1.76
CA GLN A 83 19.58 16.33 0.96
C GLN A 83 18.94 16.33 -0.42
N GLN A 84 18.06 17.27 -0.74
CA GLN A 84 17.35 17.32 -2.03
C GLN A 84 16.70 15.96 -2.37
N LEU A 85 16.02 15.34 -1.40
CA LEU A 85 15.38 14.05 -1.59
C LEU A 85 14.20 14.18 -2.56
N PRO A 86 14.03 13.24 -3.51
CA PRO A 86 12.96 13.31 -4.49
C PRO A 86 11.61 12.87 -3.92
N GLY A 87 10.53 13.32 -4.55
CA GLY A 87 9.16 12.86 -4.26
C GLY A 87 8.54 13.55 -3.06
N LYS A 88 7.78 12.78 -2.28
CA LYS A 88 7.00 13.28 -1.15
C LYS A 88 7.71 13.06 0.18
N LEU A 89 7.43 13.93 1.13
CA LEU A 89 7.85 13.80 2.52
C LEU A 89 6.65 13.44 3.38
N PHE A 90 6.70 12.27 4.01
CA PHE A 90 5.67 11.79 4.93
C PHE A 90 6.06 12.16 6.36
N LEU A 91 5.15 12.83 7.08
CA LEU A 91 5.38 13.39 8.41
C LEU A 91 4.33 12.88 9.39
N ASN A 92 4.77 12.17 10.40
CA ASN A 92 3.94 11.71 11.50
C ASN A 92 3.45 12.89 12.35
N VAL A 93 2.14 12.94 12.60
CA VAL A 93 1.46 13.94 13.45
C VAL A 93 0.42 13.24 14.31
N SER A 94 0.50 13.45 15.61
CA SER A 94 -0.53 12.89 16.51
C SER A 94 -1.84 13.69 16.43
N PRO A 95 -3.00 13.01 16.49
CA PRO A 95 -4.28 13.69 16.60
C PRO A 95 -4.34 14.64 17.81
N GLU A 96 -3.71 14.28 18.93
CA GLU A 96 -3.61 15.12 20.12
C GLU A 96 -3.01 16.49 19.81
N SER A 97 -1.89 16.52 19.08
CA SER A 97 -1.23 17.77 18.72
C SER A 97 -2.03 18.62 17.74
N LEU A 98 -2.85 18.00 16.89
CA LEU A 98 -3.75 18.73 15.99
C LEU A 98 -4.92 19.40 16.74
N LEU A 99 -5.34 18.81 17.85
CA LEU A 99 -6.46 19.25 18.66
C LEU A 99 -6.08 20.26 19.75
N GLU A 100 -4.79 20.43 20.03
CA GLU A 100 -4.34 21.40 21.03
C GLU A 100 -4.64 22.85 20.60
N ALA A 101 -5.12 23.67 21.53
CA ALA A 101 -5.38 25.10 21.29
C ALA A 101 -4.14 25.89 20.88
N ALA A 102 -2.94 25.40 21.23
CA ALA A 102 -1.65 25.96 20.82
C ALA A 102 -1.24 25.55 19.41
N HIS A 103 -1.97 24.64 18.76
CA HIS A 103 -1.68 24.21 17.40
C HIS A 103 -1.85 25.38 16.42
N GLN A 104 -0.77 25.75 15.79
CA GLN A 104 -0.76 26.80 14.76
C GLN A 104 -0.47 26.16 13.39
N PRO A 105 -1.50 25.79 12.61
CA PRO A 105 -1.34 25.12 11.31
C PRO A 105 -0.40 25.88 10.36
N GLY A 106 -0.40 27.19 10.42
CA GLY A 106 0.44 28.07 9.60
C GLY A 106 1.96 27.93 9.85
N ARG A 107 2.39 27.42 11.00
CA ARG A 107 3.86 27.28 11.31
C ARG A 107 4.53 26.26 10.40
N THR A 108 3.89 25.14 10.13
CA THR A 108 4.43 24.15 9.18
C THR A 108 4.46 24.72 7.76
N LEU A 109 3.39 25.40 7.35
CA LEU A 109 3.33 26.06 6.04
C LEU A 109 4.44 27.12 5.87
N GLN A 110 4.65 27.96 6.87
CA GLN A 110 5.71 28.96 6.85
C GLN A 110 7.10 28.32 6.71
N LEU A 111 7.38 27.26 7.50
CA LEU A 111 8.62 26.51 7.41
C LEU A 111 8.85 25.96 5.99
N LEU A 112 7.80 25.39 5.36
CA LEU A 112 7.90 24.84 4.01
C LEU A 112 8.18 25.94 2.99
N GLN A 113 7.52 27.10 3.12
CA GLN A 113 7.77 28.27 2.27
C GLN A 113 9.21 28.75 2.39
N ASP A 114 9.74 28.87 3.62
CA ASP A 114 11.12 29.27 3.89
C ASP A 114 12.16 28.30 3.29
N LEU A 115 11.78 27.01 3.18
CA LEU A 115 12.62 25.96 2.60
C LEU A 115 12.37 25.72 1.09
N GLY A 116 11.38 26.38 0.50
CA GLY A 116 11.02 26.19 -0.91
C GLY A 116 10.37 24.83 -1.20
N ILE A 117 9.80 24.16 -0.18
CA ILE A 117 9.07 22.89 -0.33
C ILE A 117 7.61 23.19 -0.60
N ALA A 118 7.05 22.65 -1.69
CA ALA A 118 5.62 22.81 -1.96
C ALA A 118 4.79 21.98 -0.97
N PRO A 119 3.68 22.50 -0.40
CA PRO A 119 2.81 21.73 0.49
C PRO A 119 2.31 20.41 -0.13
N SER A 120 2.12 20.37 -1.45
CA SER A 120 1.74 19.15 -2.20
C SER A 120 2.80 18.05 -2.18
N GLN A 121 4.04 18.37 -1.80
CA GLN A 121 5.10 17.39 -1.57
C GLN A 121 5.05 16.78 -0.16
N VAL A 122 4.20 17.29 0.73
CA VAL A 122 4.13 16.82 2.12
C VAL A 122 2.84 16.05 2.35
N VAL A 123 2.98 14.89 2.98
CA VAL A 123 1.87 14.04 3.44
C VAL A 123 1.88 14.03 4.96
N ILE A 124 0.75 14.36 5.55
CA ILE A 124 0.54 14.28 7.00
C ILE A 124 0.02 12.88 7.33
N GLU A 125 0.77 12.12 8.11
CA GLU A 125 0.41 10.79 8.56
C GLU A 125 -0.23 10.86 9.94
N LEU A 126 -1.42 10.28 10.06
CA LEU A 126 -2.17 10.19 11.31
C LEU A 126 -2.14 8.77 11.81
N THR A 127 -1.59 8.57 12.99
CA THR A 127 -1.59 7.26 13.64
C THR A 127 -2.93 6.99 14.33
N GLU A 128 -3.43 5.75 14.20
CA GLU A 128 -4.69 5.31 14.80
C GLU A 128 -4.59 5.04 16.32
N GLN A 129 -3.38 4.95 16.85
CA GLN A 129 -3.11 4.48 18.22
C GLN A 129 -3.65 5.40 19.33
N THR A 130 -4.07 6.61 18.99
CA THR A 130 -4.61 7.57 19.99
C THR A 130 -6.13 7.63 19.89
N PRO A 131 -6.87 7.39 21.00
CA PRO A 131 -8.31 7.58 21.03
C PRO A 131 -8.67 9.01 20.60
N ILE A 132 -9.58 9.14 19.66
CA ILE A 132 -10.05 10.44 19.15
C ILE A 132 -11.41 10.71 19.80
N ASP A 133 -11.44 11.63 20.76
CA ASP A 133 -12.66 12.01 21.47
C ASP A 133 -13.52 12.98 20.63
N ASP A 134 -12.88 13.83 19.82
CA ASP A 134 -13.57 14.84 18.99
C ASP A 134 -13.23 14.68 17.50
N PHE A 135 -14.04 13.88 16.81
CA PHE A 135 -13.94 13.66 15.37
C PHE A 135 -14.22 14.92 14.54
N GLN A 136 -15.12 15.81 15.01
CA GLN A 136 -15.47 17.01 14.23
C GLN A 136 -14.31 18.00 14.24
N LEU A 137 -13.64 18.16 15.37
CA LEU A 137 -12.47 19.02 15.47
C LEU A 137 -11.31 18.47 14.61
N LEU A 138 -11.09 17.14 14.62
CA LEU A 138 -10.08 16.50 13.77
C LEU A 138 -10.39 16.71 12.30
N GLN A 139 -11.64 16.51 11.86
CA GLN A 139 -12.05 16.78 10.47
C GLN A 139 -11.79 18.23 10.08
N THR A 140 -12.10 19.18 10.97
CA THR A 140 -11.86 20.59 10.72
C THR A 140 -10.36 20.88 10.55
N ALA A 141 -9.51 20.33 11.42
CA ALA A 141 -8.05 20.47 11.31
C ALA A 141 -7.53 19.91 9.99
N LEU A 142 -7.96 18.71 9.60
CA LEU A 142 -7.52 18.08 8.36
C LEU A 142 -8.04 18.79 7.11
N HIS A 143 -9.27 19.31 7.17
CA HIS A 143 -9.79 20.14 6.07
C HIS A 143 -8.92 21.37 5.87
N HIS A 144 -8.45 21.98 6.96
CA HIS A 144 -7.52 23.11 6.90
C HIS A 144 -6.17 22.72 6.29
N TYR A 145 -5.59 21.55 6.65
CA TYR A 145 -4.37 21.04 6.01
C TYR A 145 -4.56 20.82 4.51
N ARG A 146 -5.66 20.22 4.09
CA ARG A 146 -5.98 20.05 2.66
C ARG A 146 -6.10 21.37 1.93
N ALA A 147 -6.75 22.37 2.54
CA ALA A 147 -6.88 23.71 1.97
C ALA A 147 -5.51 24.41 1.76
N MET A 148 -4.51 24.04 2.57
CA MET A 148 -3.13 24.48 2.40
C MET A 148 -2.35 23.66 1.34
N GLY A 149 -2.93 22.60 0.79
CA GLY A 149 -2.34 21.76 -0.26
C GLY A 149 -1.62 20.49 0.22
N PHE A 150 -1.72 20.13 1.50
CA PHE A 150 -1.18 18.87 2.03
C PHE A 150 -2.02 17.66 1.61
N SER A 151 -1.38 16.52 1.43
CA SER A 151 -2.04 15.21 1.38
C SER A 151 -2.13 14.61 2.80
N ILE A 152 -3.10 13.71 3.01
CA ILE A 152 -3.33 13.05 4.30
C ILE A 152 -3.15 11.54 4.11
N ALA A 153 -2.41 10.90 5.02
CA ALA A 153 -2.31 9.46 5.14
C ALA A 153 -2.90 8.98 6.45
N LEU A 154 -3.55 7.83 6.42
CA LEU A 154 -3.94 7.07 7.60
C LEU A 154 -2.91 5.97 7.81
N ASP A 155 -2.25 5.99 8.97
CA ASP A 155 -1.16 5.09 9.31
C ASP A 155 -1.61 3.95 10.23
N ASP A 156 -0.88 2.83 10.22
CA ASP A 156 -1.10 1.65 11.07
C ASP A 156 -2.52 1.04 10.92
N LEU A 157 -3.09 1.02 9.71
CA LEU A 157 -4.46 0.50 9.52
C LEU A 157 -4.56 -0.95 9.99
N GLY A 158 -5.41 -1.14 11.02
CA GLY A 158 -5.70 -2.44 11.62
C GLY A 158 -5.00 -2.71 12.94
N ALA A 159 -4.13 -1.84 13.42
CA ALA A 159 -3.52 -1.95 14.74
C ALA A 159 -4.44 -1.44 15.88
N GLY A 160 -5.55 -0.74 15.57
CA GLY A 160 -6.40 -0.07 16.54
C GLY A 160 -7.90 -0.33 16.40
N TYR A 161 -8.71 0.36 17.22
CA TYR A 161 -10.15 0.10 17.40
C TYR A 161 -11.06 0.86 16.42
N SER A 162 -10.57 1.80 15.62
CA SER A 162 -11.40 2.77 14.89
C SER A 162 -11.07 2.92 13.39
N SER A 163 -10.19 2.08 12.84
CA SER A 163 -9.59 2.20 11.49
C SER A 163 -10.58 2.52 10.37
N LEU A 164 -11.61 1.70 10.19
CA LEU A 164 -12.58 1.86 9.10
C LEU A 164 -13.47 3.09 9.29
N ARG A 165 -13.85 3.41 10.55
CA ARG A 165 -14.60 4.62 10.83
C ARG A 165 -13.76 5.86 10.52
N LEU A 166 -12.52 5.88 10.99
CA LEU A 166 -11.58 6.97 10.74
C LEU A 166 -11.38 7.16 9.23
N TRP A 167 -11.20 6.09 8.47
CA TRP A 167 -11.11 6.13 7.02
C TRP A 167 -12.37 6.75 6.37
N SER A 168 -13.55 6.29 6.75
CA SER A 168 -14.81 6.77 6.17
C SER A 168 -15.03 8.27 6.41
N GLU A 169 -14.64 8.75 7.59
CA GLU A 169 -14.81 10.15 8.00
C GLU A 169 -13.71 11.06 7.40
N LEU A 170 -12.47 10.60 7.40
CA LEU A 170 -11.33 11.43 6.99
C LEU A 170 -11.08 11.41 5.49
N ARG A 171 -11.49 10.35 4.78
CA ARG A 171 -11.23 10.16 3.34
C ARG A 171 -9.78 10.47 2.97
N PRO A 172 -8.80 9.72 3.51
CA PRO A 172 -7.38 9.99 3.31
C PRO A 172 -6.97 9.79 1.85
N ASP A 173 -5.89 10.46 1.44
CA ASP A 173 -5.27 10.26 0.11
C ASP A 173 -4.47 8.96 0.06
N TYR A 174 -3.88 8.58 1.20
CA TYR A 174 -3.09 7.35 1.38
C TYR A 174 -3.58 6.58 2.60
N VAL A 175 -3.46 5.25 2.53
CA VAL A 175 -3.71 4.35 3.65
C VAL A 175 -2.55 3.37 3.73
N LYS A 176 -1.90 3.30 4.90
CA LYS A 176 -0.77 2.41 5.15
C LYS A 176 -1.26 1.17 5.88
N ILE A 177 -1.05 0.00 5.30
CA ILE A 177 -1.41 -1.29 5.91
C ILE A 177 -0.29 -1.70 6.83
N ASP A 178 -0.63 -1.88 8.12
CA ASP A 178 0.31 -2.28 9.16
C ASP A 178 1.02 -3.61 8.84
N ARG A 179 2.28 -3.69 9.24
CA ARG A 179 3.14 -4.87 9.10
C ARG A 179 2.45 -6.17 9.55
N HIS A 180 1.58 -6.14 10.55
CA HIS A 180 0.88 -7.33 11.04
C HIS A 180 0.15 -8.09 9.94
N PHE A 181 -0.42 -7.39 8.96
CA PHE A 181 -1.11 -8.01 7.82
C PHE A 181 -0.18 -8.42 6.70
N ILE A 182 1.04 -7.89 6.66
CA ILE A 182 2.02 -8.12 5.59
C ILE A 182 2.97 -9.26 5.94
N ASP A 183 3.47 -9.30 7.17
CA ASP A 183 4.37 -10.34 7.66
C ASP A 183 3.77 -11.74 7.47
N GLY A 184 4.40 -12.57 6.65
CA GLY A 184 3.95 -13.93 6.34
C GLY A 184 2.71 -14.04 5.44
N ILE A 185 2.26 -12.97 4.77
CA ILE A 185 1.07 -12.95 3.88
C ILE A 185 1.16 -14.02 2.78
N HIS A 186 2.35 -14.39 2.35
CA HIS A 186 2.57 -15.42 1.34
C HIS A 186 2.13 -16.83 1.80
N GLN A 187 2.00 -17.05 3.12
CA GLN A 187 1.55 -18.32 3.71
C GLN A 187 0.17 -18.24 4.38
N ASP A 188 -0.41 -17.05 4.51
CA ASP A 188 -1.66 -16.82 5.25
C ASP A 188 -2.79 -16.34 4.31
N ALA A 189 -3.74 -17.25 4.02
CA ALA A 189 -4.88 -16.94 3.18
C ALA A 189 -5.80 -15.86 3.79
N LEU A 190 -5.92 -15.83 5.15
CA LEU A 190 -6.77 -14.85 5.83
C LEU A 190 -6.20 -13.44 5.71
N LYS A 191 -4.88 -13.28 5.84
CA LYS A 191 -4.21 -11.99 5.62
C LYS A 191 -4.42 -11.49 4.19
N ARG A 192 -4.35 -12.39 3.19
CA ARG A 192 -4.66 -12.03 1.79
C ARG A 192 -6.09 -11.53 1.62
N GLU A 193 -7.07 -12.18 2.25
CA GLU A 193 -8.46 -11.72 2.21
C GLU A 193 -8.64 -10.35 2.87
N PHE A 194 -7.97 -10.09 4.01
CA PHE A 194 -7.99 -8.77 4.66
C PHE A 194 -7.39 -7.69 3.75
N VAL A 195 -6.21 -7.91 3.22
CA VAL A 195 -5.55 -6.96 2.31
C VAL A 195 -6.40 -6.75 1.05
N GLY A 196 -6.98 -7.81 0.48
CA GLY A 196 -7.90 -7.74 -0.66
C GLY A 196 -9.12 -6.85 -0.36
N SER A 197 -9.72 -6.99 0.82
CA SER A 197 -10.84 -6.16 1.27
C SER A 197 -10.43 -4.69 1.42
N ILE A 198 -9.25 -4.42 1.98
CA ILE A 198 -8.70 -3.07 2.11
C ILE A 198 -8.50 -2.43 0.72
N LEU A 199 -7.97 -3.17 -0.26
CA LEU A 199 -7.78 -2.69 -1.63
C LEU A 199 -9.12 -2.32 -2.31
N GLN A 200 -10.18 -3.10 -2.06
CA GLN A 200 -11.51 -2.77 -2.57
C GLN A 200 -12.07 -1.48 -1.96
N ILE A 201 -11.92 -1.28 -0.65
CA ILE A 201 -12.32 -0.04 0.03
C ILE A 201 -11.51 1.14 -0.50
N ALA A 202 -10.20 0.97 -0.67
CA ALA A 202 -9.31 2.00 -1.21
C ALA A 202 -9.73 2.42 -2.62
N LYS A 203 -10.03 1.47 -3.50
CA LYS A 203 -10.55 1.75 -4.84
C LYS A 203 -11.85 2.54 -4.80
N ALA A 204 -12.78 2.17 -3.93
CA ALA A 204 -14.07 2.86 -3.79
C ALA A 204 -13.92 4.29 -3.22
N SER A 205 -12.98 4.49 -2.29
CA SER A 205 -12.69 5.80 -1.67
C SER A 205 -11.67 6.65 -2.44
N ARG A 206 -11.04 6.11 -3.49
CA ARG A 206 -9.95 6.71 -4.26
C ARG A 206 -8.68 6.97 -3.43
N ALA A 207 -8.47 6.21 -2.39
CA ALA A 207 -7.23 6.24 -1.61
C ALA A 207 -6.17 5.34 -2.25
N GLN A 208 -4.90 5.70 -2.11
CA GLN A 208 -3.77 4.86 -2.49
C GLN A 208 -3.32 4.02 -1.30
N VAL A 209 -3.04 2.74 -1.51
CA VAL A 209 -2.61 1.83 -0.46
C VAL A 209 -1.10 1.69 -0.47
N ILE A 210 -0.47 1.83 0.70
CA ILE A 210 0.94 1.56 0.95
C ILE A 210 1.01 0.32 1.84
N ALA A 211 1.66 -0.75 1.39
CA ALA A 211 1.93 -1.92 2.23
C ALA A 211 3.25 -1.73 2.97
N GLU A 212 3.22 -1.92 4.29
CA GLU A 212 4.36 -1.67 5.16
C GLU A 212 5.00 -2.94 5.70
N GLY A 213 6.25 -2.81 6.13
CA GLY A 213 6.96 -3.86 6.85
C GLY A 213 7.34 -5.05 5.99
N ILE A 214 7.45 -4.89 4.68
CA ILE A 214 7.88 -5.96 3.77
C ILE A 214 9.34 -6.31 4.06
N GLU A 215 9.60 -7.56 4.43
CA GLU A 215 10.94 -8.07 4.73
C GLU A 215 11.38 -9.19 3.79
N LEU A 216 10.43 -9.90 3.15
CA LEU A 216 10.69 -11.05 2.30
C LEU A 216 10.29 -10.80 0.83
N PRO A 217 11.05 -11.32 -0.15
CA PRO A 217 10.68 -11.25 -1.57
C PRO A 217 9.33 -11.92 -1.87
N GLU A 218 8.97 -12.99 -1.14
CA GLU A 218 7.72 -13.72 -1.28
C GLU A 218 6.51 -12.88 -0.87
N GLU A 219 6.65 -12.03 0.14
CA GLU A 219 5.63 -11.07 0.55
C GLU A 219 5.40 -10.03 -0.54
N LEU A 220 6.49 -9.47 -1.07
CA LEU A 220 6.44 -8.51 -2.16
C LEU A 220 5.78 -9.09 -3.42
N ALA A 221 6.09 -10.35 -3.75
CA ALA A 221 5.50 -11.03 -4.91
C ALA A 221 3.98 -11.15 -4.76
N VAL A 222 3.49 -11.64 -3.62
CA VAL A 222 2.05 -11.78 -3.34
C VAL A 222 1.36 -10.42 -3.38
N LEU A 223 1.93 -9.39 -2.76
CA LEU A 223 1.35 -8.04 -2.77
C LEU A 223 1.28 -7.46 -4.19
N THR A 224 2.30 -7.71 -5.01
CA THR A 224 2.32 -7.31 -6.43
C THR A 224 1.21 -8.02 -7.21
N GLU A 225 1.02 -9.33 -7.02
CA GLU A 225 -0.08 -10.11 -7.63
C GLU A 225 -1.46 -9.60 -7.20
N MET A 226 -1.60 -9.14 -5.96
CA MET A 226 -2.82 -8.55 -5.43
C MET A 226 -3.08 -7.12 -5.96
N GLY A 227 -2.12 -6.52 -6.69
CA GLY A 227 -2.24 -5.18 -7.26
C GLY A 227 -1.85 -4.05 -6.31
N VAL A 228 -1.07 -4.33 -5.25
CA VAL A 228 -0.46 -3.29 -4.41
C VAL A 228 0.71 -2.67 -5.18
N ASP A 229 0.66 -1.36 -5.38
CA ASP A 229 1.66 -0.62 -6.14
C ASP A 229 2.65 0.16 -5.26
N LEU A 230 2.22 0.62 -4.09
CA LEU A 230 3.06 1.38 -3.18
C LEU A 230 3.49 0.51 -2.00
N VAL A 231 4.80 0.47 -1.77
CA VAL A 231 5.41 -0.48 -0.83
C VAL A 231 6.52 0.16 -0.01
N GLN A 232 6.64 -0.30 1.25
CA GLN A 232 7.67 0.10 2.20
C GLN A 232 8.09 -1.09 3.04
N GLY A 233 9.38 -1.23 3.34
CA GLY A 233 9.86 -2.30 4.20
C GLY A 233 11.37 -2.47 4.16
N TYR A 234 11.90 -3.29 5.05
CA TYR A 234 13.35 -3.49 5.18
C TYR A 234 13.97 -4.22 3.98
N LEU A 235 13.15 -4.96 3.23
CA LEU A 235 13.56 -5.55 1.95
C LEU A 235 14.00 -4.49 0.96
N LEU A 236 13.31 -3.35 0.95
CA LEU A 236 13.50 -2.25 0.00
C LEU A 236 14.46 -1.19 0.53
N GLY A 237 14.45 -0.95 1.83
CA GLY A 237 15.34 0.00 2.49
C GLY A 237 15.00 0.19 3.96
N ARG A 238 16.03 0.19 4.79
CA ARG A 238 15.89 0.55 6.21
C ARG A 238 15.89 2.07 6.36
N PRO A 239 15.32 2.61 7.45
CA PRO A 239 15.46 4.01 7.78
C PRO A 239 16.94 4.39 7.88
N GLN A 240 17.36 5.39 7.11
CA GLN A 240 18.76 5.84 7.02
C GLN A 240 18.86 7.37 7.10
N GLU A 241 19.99 7.84 7.59
CA GLU A 241 20.31 9.27 7.59
C GLU A 241 20.49 9.82 6.17
N HIS A 242 21.10 9.02 5.30
CA HIS A 242 21.29 9.28 3.88
C HIS A 242 20.69 8.12 3.07
N PRO A 243 19.37 8.16 2.79
CA PRO A 243 18.71 7.07 2.08
C PRO A 243 19.12 7.03 0.61
N SER A 244 19.04 5.85 0.01
CA SER A 244 19.22 5.71 -1.44
C SER A 244 18.15 6.52 -2.19
N ARG A 245 18.52 7.03 -3.38
CA ARG A 245 17.63 7.75 -4.29
C ARG A 245 17.28 6.94 -5.54
N ASP A 246 17.79 5.72 -5.62
CA ASP A 246 17.58 4.82 -6.75
C ASP A 246 16.66 3.66 -6.34
N ALA A 247 15.39 3.75 -6.72
CA ALA A 247 14.40 2.70 -6.46
C ALA A 247 14.80 1.37 -7.10
N ARG A 248 15.47 1.38 -8.26
CA ARG A 248 15.86 0.15 -8.96
C ARG A 248 16.94 -0.62 -8.21
N ALA A 249 17.84 0.10 -7.54
CA ALA A 249 18.87 -0.52 -6.71
C ALA A 249 18.31 -1.14 -5.42
N MET A 250 17.14 -0.66 -4.96
CA MET A 250 16.47 -1.16 -3.76
C MET A 250 15.54 -2.33 -4.03
N MET A 251 15.00 -2.43 -5.26
CA MET A 251 14.13 -3.55 -5.62
C MET A 251 14.95 -4.83 -5.66
N PRO A 252 14.39 -5.96 -5.17
CA PRO A 252 15.03 -7.25 -5.34
C PRO A 252 15.42 -7.40 -6.80
N LYS A 253 16.69 -7.72 -7.05
CA LYS A 253 17.07 -8.16 -8.39
C LYS A 253 16.15 -9.35 -8.66
N HIS A 254 15.26 -9.22 -9.62
CA HIS A 254 14.72 -10.41 -10.23
C HIS A 254 15.95 -11.23 -10.59
N ASP A 255 16.19 -12.32 -9.88
CA ASP A 255 17.05 -13.36 -10.42
C ASP A 255 16.38 -13.74 -11.73
N SER A 256 16.93 -13.21 -12.80
CA SER A 256 16.59 -13.60 -14.17
C SER A 256 17.07 -15.03 -14.46
N SER A 257 17.19 -15.86 -13.44
CA SER A 257 17.23 -17.31 -13.57
C SER A 257 15.83 -17.89 -13.82
N ALA A 258 14.75 -17.12 -13.65
CA ALA A 258 13.50 -17.37 -14.32
C ALA A 258 13.52 -16.57 -15.65
N VAL A 259 14.02 -17.22 -16.68
CA VAL A 259 13.96 -16.81 -18.08
C VAL A 259 14.65 -15.46 -18.37
N ALA A 260 15.96 -15.47 -18.60
CA ALA A 260 16.57 -14.55 -19.54
C ALA A 260 15.82 -14.75 -20.87
N LEU A 261 14.84 -13.89 -21.12
CA LEU A 261 14.21 -13.78 -22.43
C LEU A 261 15.31 -13.26 -23.34
N ASN A 262 16.06 -14.18 -23.95
CA ASN A 262 16.88 -13.86 -25.09
C ASN A 262 15.96 -13.19 -26.11
N ASP A 263 16.36 -12.06 -26.61
CA ASP A 263 15.62 -11.13 -27.48
C ASP A 263 15.26 -11.72 -28.86
N GLU A 264 15.55 -12.99 -29.08
CA GLU A 264 15.23 -13.75 -30.28
C GLU A 264 14.47 -15.05 -29.89
N GLY A 265 13.13 -14.99 -29.87
CA GLY A 265 12.29 -16.19 -29.90
C GLY A 265 11.85 -16.75 -28.56
N SER A 266 11.49 -15.90 -27.59
CA SER A 266 10.87 -16.38 -26.32
C SER A 266 9.50 -17.00 -26.63
N ASP A 267 9.47 -18.30 -26.67
CA ASP A 267 8.29 -19.13 -26.82
C ASP A 267 7.40 -18.98 -25.57
N LEU A 268 6.08 -18.84 -25.75
CA LEU A 268 5.09 -18.78 -24.67
C LEU A 268 5.02 -20.08 -23.86
N SER A 269 5.66 -21.16 -24.33
CA SER A 269 5.67 -22.47 -23.65
C SER A 269 6.19 -22.40 -22.21
N ALA A 270 7.12 -21.48 -21.92
CA ALA A 270 7.64 -21.26 -20.57
C ALA A 270 6.61 -20.62 -19.59
N LEU A 271 5.56 -20.00 -20.14
CA LEU A 271 4.46 -19.40 -19.38
C LEU A 271 3.23 -20.29 -19.31
N LEU A 272 3.25 -21.45 -19.97
CA LEU A 272 2.13 -22.38 -19.95
C LEU A 272 1.95 -22.97 -18.54
N ASN A 273 0.76 -22.78 -18.03
CA ASN A 273 0.29 -23.48 -16.86
C ASN A 273 -0.76 -24.48 -17.34
N ASP A 274 -0.47 -25.78 -17.23
CA ASP A 274 -1.40 -26.82 -17.66
C ASP A 274 -2.61 -26.86 -16.71
N GLN A 275 -3.72 -26.32 -17.19
CA GLN A 275 -4.97 -26.26 -16.44
C GLN A 275 -6.06 -27.01 -17.18
N PRO A 276 -6.98 -27.71 -16.44
CA PRO A 276 -8.10 -28.36 -17.06
C PRO A 276 -9.03 -27.36 -17.76
N ALA A 277 -9.64 -27.78 -18.85
CA ALA A 277 -10.68 -27.05 -19.56
C ALA A 277 -12.03 -27.77 -19.44
N VAL A 278 -13.11 -27.03 -19.62
CA VAL A 278 -14.49 -27.59 -19.60
C VAL A 278 -15.21 -27.25 -20.88
N GLN A 279 -16.17 -28.09 -21.26
CA GLN A 279 -17.02 -27.83 -22.42
C GLN A 279 -18.11 -26.79 -22.09
N ARG A 280 -18.51 -25.99 -23.07
CA ARG A 280 -19.50 -24.92 -22.93
C ARG A 280 -20.85 -25.35 -22.36
N ASP A 281 -21.20 -26.60 -22.56
CA ASP A 281 -22.46 -27.21 -22.11
C ASP A 281 -22.34 -27.87 -20.73
N THR A 282 -21.12 -27.91 -20.14
CA THR A 282 -20.89 -28.47 -18.81
C THR A 282 -21.81 -27.82 -17.78
N PRO A 283 -22.52 -28.59 -16.94
CA PRO A 283 -23.34 -28.01 -15.88
C PRO A 283 -22.54 -27.16 -14.91
N THR A 284 -23.09 -26.01 -14.54
CA THR A 284 -22.44 -25.07 -13.61
C THR A 284 -22.05 -25.73 -12.29
N ALA A 285 -22.86 -26.66 -11.76
CA ALA A 285 -22.54 -27.40 -10.54
C ALA A 285 -21.25 -28.23 -10.67
N THR A 286 -21.01 -28.83 -11.83
CA THR A 286 -19.79 -29.61 -12.11
C THR A 286 -18.54 -28.70 -12.09
N VAL A 287 -18.65 -27.52 -12.68
CA VAL A 287 -17.54 -26.50 -12.68
C VAL A 287 -17.27 -26.02 -11.27
N LEU A 288 -18.31 -25.76 -10.48
CA LEU A 288 -18.17 -25.36 -9.08
C LEU A 288 -17.49 -26.46 -8.25
N GLU A 289 -17.81 -27.72 -8.51
CA GLU A 289 -17.18 -28.86 -7.83
C GLU A 289 -15.71 -29.03 -8.23
N ALA A 290 -15.35 -28.78 -9.49
CA ALA A 290 -13.95 -28.76 -9.94
C ALA A 290 -13.14 -27.71 -9.17
N PHE A 291 -13.66 -26.52 -9.02
CA PHE A 291 -13.04 -25.46 -8.19
C PHE A 291 -12.93 -25.83 -6.71
N ARG A 292 -13.90 -26.54 -6.14
CA ARG A 292 -13.86 -27.00 -4.74
C ARG A 292 -12.81 -28.08 -4.51
N ARG A 293 -12.62 -28.99 -5.47
CA ARG A 293 -11.63 -30.08 -5.37
C ARG A 293 -10.19 -29.60 -5.51
N GLN A 294 -9.97 -28.54 -6.28
CA GLN A 294 -8.62 -28.00 -6.56
C GLN A 294 -8.52 -26.57 -6.06
N ALA A 295 -7.96 -26.39 -4.85
CA ALA A 295 -7.87 -25.09 -4.20
C ALA A 295 -7.05 -24.05 -5.01
N ASN A 296 -6.05 -24.51 -5.77
CA ASN A 296 -5.15 -23.66 -6.56
C ASN A 296 -5.71 -23.28 -7.94
N LEU A 297 -6.88 -23.84 -8.32
CA LEU A 297 -7.51 -23.56 -9.60
C LEU A 297 -8.32 -22.27 -9.52
N ASN A 298 -7.84 -21.19 -10.13
CA ASN A 298 -8.48 -19.86 -10.09
C ASN A 298 -9.36 -19.58 -11.31
N SER A 299 -9.10 -20.23 -12.44
CA SER A 299 -9.85 -20.07 -13.68
C SER A 299 -9.89 -21.37 -14.47
N LEU A 300 -10.90 -21.51 -15.35
CA LEU A 300 -11.05 -22.62 -16.28
C LEU A 300 -11.35 -22.06 -17.66
N ALA A 301 -10.65 -22.56 -18.68
CA ALA A 301 -11.00 -22.30 -20.06
C ALA A 301 -12.29 -23.06 -20.42
N VAL A 302 -13.16 -22.43 -21.19
CA VAL A 302 -14.37 -23.03 -21.74
C VAL A 302 -14.16 -23.24 -23.21
N LEU A 303 -14.39 -24.49 -23.67
CA LEU A 303 -14.20 -24.89 -25.07
C LEU A 303 -15.57 -25.09 -25.75
N ASP A 304 -15.59 -24.82 -27.04
CA ASP A 304 -16.73 -25.16 -27.89
C ASP A 304 -16.69 -26.63 -28.34
N GLU A 305 -17.64 -27.01 -29.21
CA GLU A 305 -17.74 -28.38 -29.75
C GLU A 305 -16.55 -28.77 -30.63
N GLN A 306 -15.81 -27.79 -31.15
CA GLN A 306 -14.60 -27.97 -31.98
C GLN A 306 -13.32 -27.97 -31.13
N GLY A 307 -13.45 -27.82 -29.80
CA GLY A 307 -12.32 -27.75 -28.89
C GLY A 307 -11.58 -26.40 -28.88
N GLN A 308 -12.20 -25.36 -29.46
CA GLN A 308 -11.62 -24.00 -29.45
C GLN A 308 -12.04 -23.23 -28.19
N PRO A 309 -11.18 -22.40 -27.62
CA PRO A 309 -11.52 -21.55 -26.49
C PRO A 309 -12.66 -20.59 -26.87
N CYS A 310 -13.78 -20.62 -26.16
CA CYS A 310 -14.92 -19.74 -26.38
C CYS A 310 -15.30 -18.90 -25.15
N GLY A 311 -14.58 -19.06 -24.05
CA GLY A 311 -14.78 -18.28 -22.82
C GLY A 311 -13.83 -18.70 -21.71
N ILE A 312 -13.90 -17.97 -20.61
CA ILE A 312 -13.17 -18.25 -19.36
C ILE A 312 -14.11 -18.10 -18.17
N VAL A 313 -13.99 -18.98 -17.19
CA VAL A 313 -14.72 -18.89 -15.92
C VAL A 313 -13.72 -18.68 -14.80
N HIS A 314 -13.87 -17.60 -14.06
CA HIS A 314 -13.09 -17.34 -12.86
C HIS A 314 -13.83 -17.83 -11.61
N ARG A 315 -13.10 -18.44 -10.67
CA ARG A 315 -13.65 -18.95 -9.41
C ARG A 315 -14.46 -17.88 -8.66
N HIS A 316 -13.89 -16.68 -8.47
CA HIS A 316 -14.55 -15.59 -7.74
C HIS A 316 -15.85 -15.16 -8.44
N SER A 317 -15.82 -14.93 -9.76
CA SER A 317 -16.99 -14.50 -10.52
C SER A 317 -18.12 -15.53 -10.47
N LEU A 318 -17.77 -16.82 -10.54
CA LEU A 318 -18.76 -17.91 -10.41
C LEU A 318 -19.34 -17.95 -8.99
N SER A 319 -18.50 -17.81 -7.97
CA SER A 319 -18.92 -17.78 -6.57
C SER A 319 -19.86 -16.61 -6.31
N ASP A 320 -19.51 -15.41 -6.75
CA ASP A 320 -20.32 -14.19 -6.59
C ASP A 320 -21.67 -14.30 -7.32
N ALA A 321 -21.68 -14.88 -8.51
CA ALA A 321 -22.91 -15.13 -9.26
C ALA A 321 -23.87 -16.09 -8.52
N LEU A 322 -23.30 -17.09 -7.81
CA LEU A 322 -24.06 -18.11 -7.10
C LEU A 322 -24.41 -17.74 -5.64
N LEU A 323 -23.81 -16.70 -5.08
CA LEU A 323 -24.16 -16.16 -3.75
C LEU A 323 -25.50 -15.39 -3.75
N LYS A 324 -26.02 -15.00 -4.91
CA LYS A 324 -27.32 -14.32 -5.00
C LYS A 324 -28.46 -15.27 -4.57
N PRO A 325 -29.52 -14.77 -3.88
CA PRO A 325 -30.65 -15.59 -3.48
C PRO A 325 -31.23 -16.40 -4.66
N PHE A 326 -31.42 -17.69 -4.46
CA PHE A 326 -31.94 -18.65 -5.45
C PHE A 326 -31.06 -18.91 -6.68
N ALA A 327 -29.89 -18.28 -6.80
CA ALA A 327 -29.02 -18.42 -7.97
C ALA A 327 -28.48 -19.86 -8.11
N THR A 328 -28.13 -20.51 -7.01
CA THR A 328 -27.66 -21.90 -7.04
C THR A 328 -28.72 -22.84 -7.64
N ASP A 329 -29.99 -22.75 -7.23
CA ASP A 329 -31.08 -23.59 -7.77
C ASP A 329 -31.37 -23.28 -9.24
N LEU A 330 -31.24 -22.01 -9.62
CA LEU A 330 -31.51 -21.54 -10.98
C LEU A 330 -30.41 -21.95 -11.98
N PHE A 331 -29.14 -21.90 -11.57
CA PHE A 331 -28.00 -22.09 -12.46
C PHE A 331 -27.28 -23.43 -12.32
N ALA A 332 -27.46 -24.20 -11.23
CA ALA A 332 -26.71 -25.43 -11.00
C ALA A 332 -26.77 -26.42 -12.18
N ARG A 333 -27.93 -26.56 -12.82
CA ARG A 333 -28.16 -27.44 -13.97
C ARG A 333 -27.99 -26.75 -15.33
N LYS A 334 -27.76 -25.45 -15.35
CA LYS A 334 -27.55 -24.68 -16.58
C LYS A 334 -26.12 -24.85 -17.07
N PRO A 335 -25.89 -24.76 -18.39
CA PRO A 335 -24.57 -24.83 -18.97
C PRO A 335 -23.69 -23.63 -18.50
N ILE A 336 -22.40 -23.86 -18.32
CA ILE A 336 -21.46 -22.88 -17.86
C ILE A 336 -21.35 -21.68 -18.82
N SER A 337 -21.69 -21.85 -20.08
CA SER A 337 -21.74 -20.76 -21.06
C SER A 337 -22.67 -19.61 -20.68
N ARG A 338 -23.56 -19.79 -19.70
CA ARG A 338 -24.41 -18.71 -19.15
C ARG A 338 -23.69 -17.79 -18.15
N LEU A 339 -22.57 -18.23 -17.59
CA LEU A 339 -21.83 -17.55 -16.52
C LEU A 339 -20.36 -17.36 -16.86
N MET A 340 -19.89 -17.83 -18.02
CA MET A 340 -18.53 -17.58 -18.50
C MET A 340 -18.38 -16.13 -18.95
N ASN A 341 -17.15 -15.65 -18.91
CA ASN A 341 -16.75 -14.41 -19.55
C ASN A 341 -16.30 -14.74 -20.99
N ASP A 342 -16.93 -14.15 -21.99
CA ASP A 342 -16.61 -14.29 -23.42
C ASP A 342 -15.62 -13.20 -23.90
N ASP A 343 -15.36 -12.19 -23.07
CA ASP A 343 -14.35 -11.16 -23.32
C ASP A 343 -12.99 -11.58 -22.74
N PHE A 344 -12.31 -12.53 -23.40
CA PHE A 344 -10.99 -13.03 -23.02
C PHE A 344 -9.99 -12.90 -24.20
N LEU A 345 -8.72 -13.03 -23.93
CA LEU A 345 -7.66 -13.04 -24.95
C LEU A 345 -7.17 -14.46 -25.14
N ALA A 346 -7.41 -15.03 -26.31
CA ALA A 346 -6.80 -16.27 -26.77
C ALA A 346 -5.60 -15.93 -27.67
N VAL A 347 -4.49 -16.59 -27.46
CA VAL A 347 -3.26 -16.43 -28.25
C VAL A 347 -2.71 -17.81 -28.61
N GLU A 348 -2.09 -17.92 -29.76
CA GLU A 348 -1.39 -19.14 -30.15
C GLU A 348 -0.05 -19.24 -29.44
N ILE A 349 0.32 -20.45 -29.01
CA ILE A 349 1.59 -20.71 -28.32
C ILE A 349 2.81 -20.34 -29.17
N SER A 350 2.66 -20.36 -30.48
CA SER A 350 3.70 -19.97 -31.46
C SER A 350 3.96 -18.46 -31.54
N GLN A 351 3.09 -17.65 -30.93
CA GLN A 351 3.27 -16.20 -30.91
C GLN A 351 4.40 -15.78 -29.96
N SER A 352 5.16 -14.76 -30.34
CA SER A 352 6.20 -14.22 -29.48
C SER A 352 5.59 -13.40 -28.32
N LEU A 353 6.29 -13.33 -27.20
CA LEU A 353 5.88 -12.52 -26.04
C LEU A 353 5.64 -11.04 -26.42
N GLN A 354 6.43 -10.50 -27.37
CA GLN A 354 6.24 -9.14 -27.87
C GLN A 354 4.92 -8.97 -28.63
N GLN A 355 4.51 -9.96 -29.43
CA GLN A 355 3.23 -9.93 -30.14
C GLN A 355 2.07 -9.96 -29.15
N VAL A 356 2.13 -10.84 -28.14
CA VAL A 356 1.12 -10.94 -27.10
C VAL A 356 1.04 -9.67 -26.26
N SER A 357 2.16 -9.09 -25.86
CA SER A 357 2.22 -7.82 -25.13
C SER A 357 1.56 -6.67 -25.91
N ARG A 358 1.78 -6.60 -27.23
CA ARG A 358 1.13 -5.60 -28.11
C ARG A 358 -0.39 -5.82 -28.16
N LEU A 359 -0.84 -7.07 -28.27
CA LEU A 359 -2.27 -7.41 -28.26
C LEU A 359 -2.94 -7.01 -26.95
N ILE A 360 -2.31 -7.28 -25.81
CA ILE A 360 -2.82 -6.88 -24.48
C ILE A 360 -2.91 -5.35 -24.38
N THR A 361 -1.85 -4.64 -24.81
CA THR A 361 -1.79 -3.17 -24.72
C THR A 361 -2.80 -2.50 -25.65
N SER A 362 -2.99 -3.01 -26.88
CA SER A 362 -3.96 -2.47 -27.83
C SER A 362 -5.41 -2.65 -27.32
N ARG A 363 -5.72 -3.82 -26.74
CA ARG A 363 -7.03 -4.13 -26.18
C ARG A 363 -7.34 -3.27 -24.94
N ALA A 364 -6.35 -3.01 -24.09
CA ALA A 364 -6.51 -2.11 -22.96
C ALA A 364 -6.81 -0.67 -23.39
N ARG A 365 -6.24 -0.18 -24.50
CA ARG A 365 -6.52 1.15 -25.04
C ARG A 365 -7.93 1.26 -25.62
N GLN A 366 -8.42 0.25 -26.34
CA GLN A 366 -9.80 0.25 -26.87
C GLN A 366 -10.86 0.33 -25.76
N ARG A 367 -10.60 -0.27 -24.59
CA ARG A 367 -11.52 -0.18 -23.43
C ARG A 367 -11.52 1.15 -22.68
N ILE A 368 -10.56 2.03 -22.95
CA ILE A 368 -10.48 3.37 -22.33
C ILE A 368 -11.21 4.40 -23.23
N GLU A 369 -11.37 4.08 -24.51
CA GLU A 369 -12.01 4.96 -25.53
C GLU A 369 -13.51 4.66 -25.70
N GLU A 370 -14.04 3.54 -25.16
CA GLU A 370 -15.47 3.23 -25.03
C GLU A 370 -16.00 3.63 -23.63
#